data_082b1b2b9612aa324b08939632451080
#
_entry.id   082b1b2b9612aa324b08939632451080
#
_cell.length_a   1.000
_cell.length_b   1.000
_cell.length_c   1.000
_cell.angle_alpha   90.00
_cell.angle_beta   90.00
_cell.angle_gamma   90.00
#
_symmetry.space_group_name_H-M   'P 1'
#
loop_
_entity.id
_entity.type
_entity.pdbx_description
1 polymer ?
#
loop_
_entity_poly.entity_id
_entity_poly.type
_entity_poly.pdbx_seq_one_letter_code
_entity_poly.pdbx_strand_id
1 'polypeptide(L)'
;MNYSEAVRKSLLAFTVGRLTPAIGISTVFVLMAHKSADDLPVFSYVLAAATIISVFFSLILATIGNRAASLAHNLAAQREVFTGGFTLALIIAMITYLACFSATFFISRADGLQGLDKDAYWTLALIYIACTPLLVINTYLQLFLEAIGQASSCARAKTTITLLGCILLTTLVTIISDSNFKYYATSYFLGSELLTSLYLISLTKDQNYYSLNSAKKVWRFFLGTGLPIAAGLSGQKLYFYLLTERLARIDTQLVAQLSVFMTVVGLLIIPSLALSQIHSLEVSRQVKHSSQFYRAGLSWIIGMMILSGTLLYFFASYIFLAVGGSIFDYTMKLYFTLLMFLTCSSLLSLAISHLRARGETFLPQLSTNAIMLLILTPILYGFHYNTTDLETFLLLQSAAAGAGFLLLNMRILFVHRRDKKLASVLLAMEQATE
;
A
#
# COMPACT_ATOMS: atom_id res chain seq x y z
N MET A 1 22.71 -9.18 -12.87
CA MET A 1 22.68 -9.05 -11.39
C MET A 1 21.88 -10.23 -10.82
N ASN A 2 22.39 -10.91 -9.79
CA ASN A 2 21.68 -12.01 -9.17
C ASN A 2 20.49 -11.44 -8.39
N TYR A 3 19.32 -12.14 -8.35
CA TYR A 3 18.12 -11.72 -7.63
C TYR A 3 18.40 -11.34 -6.16
N SER A 4 19.15 -12.18 -5.43
CA SER A 4 19.50 -11.91 -4.03
C SER A 4 20.36 -10.65 -3.86
N GLU A 5 21.19 -10.31 -4.83
CA GLU A 5 21.98 -9.08 -4.84
C GLU A 5 21.08 -7.85 -5.06
N ALA A 6 20.13 -7.94 -5.99
CA ALA A 6 19.12 -6.90 -6.22
C ALA A 6 18.31 -6.62 -4.95
N VAL A 7 17.86 -7.69 -4.27
CA VAL A 7 17.12 -7.57 -3.02
C VAL A 7 17.97 -6.90 -1.94
N ARG A 8 19.19 -7.38 -1.68
CA ARG A 8 20.09 -6.80 -0.64
C ARG A 8 20.35 -5.32 -0.88
N LYS A 9 20.58 -4.92 -2.12
CA LYS A 9 20.87 -3.53 -2.49
C LYS A 9 19.69 -2.58 -2.32
N SER A 10 18.47 -3.08 -2.56
CA SER A 10 17.28 -2.22 -2.65
C SER A 10 16.35 -2.32 -1.45
N LEU A 11 16.37 -3.45 -0.70
CA LEU A 11 15.39 -3.74 0.35
C LEU A 11 15.28 -2.64 1.40
N LEU A 12 16.42 -2.15 1.90
CA LEU A 12 16.43 -1.08 2.89
C LEU A 12 15.77 0.19 2.36
N ALA A 13 16.12 0.60 1.13
CA ALA A 13 15.55 1.80 0.52
C ALA A 13 14.03 1.69 0.33
N PHE A 14 13.56 0.54 -0.17
CA PHE A 14 12.12 0.29 -0.33
C PHE A 14 11.39 0.21 1.01
N THR A 15 12.00 -0.37 2.04
CA THR A 15 11.43 -0.45 3.39
C THR A 15 11.34 0.95 4.02
N VAL A 16 12.43 1.71 4.01
CA VAL A 16 12.48 3.08 4.55
C VAL A 16 11.50 3.99 3.80
N GLY A 17 11.46 3.91 2.46
CA GLY A 17 10.53 4.70 1.65
C GLY A 17 9.04 4.46 1.97
N ARG A 18 8.70 3.28 2.55
CA ARG A 18 7.34 2.96 3.00
C ARG A 18 7.08 3.25 4.46
N LEU A 19 8.10 3.07 5.30
CA LEU A 19 8.00 3.32 6.74
C LEU A 19 7.89 4.81 7.04
N THR A 20 8.62 5.65 6.30
CA THR A 20 8.71 7.09 6.54
C THR A 20 7.35 7.81 6.53
N PRO A 21 6.46 7.61 5.53
CA PRO A 21 5.14 8.24 5.55
C PRO A 21 4.30 7.80 6.76
N ALA A 22 4.41 6.53 7.18
CA ALA A 22 3.71 6.04 8.36
C ALA A 22 4.17 6.76 9.63
N ILE A 23 5.48 6.96 9.79
CA ILE A 23 6.04 7.74 10.91
C ILE A 23 5.52 9.18 10.86
N GLY A 24 5.53 9.84 9.70
CA GLY A 24 5.03 11.19 9.55
C GLY A 24 3.57 11.33 9.99
N ILE A 25 2.70 10.44 9.50
CA ILE A 25 1.28 10.42 9.87
C ILE A 25 1.13 10.18 11.37
N SER A 26 1.83 9.19 11.94
CA SER A 26 1.76 8.89 13.37
C SER A 26 2.22 10.09 14.23
N THR A 27 3.28 10.80 13.81
CA THR A 27 3.72 12.02 14.50
C THR A 27 2.64 13.08 14.53
N VAL A 28 1.98 13.33 13.39
CA VAL A 28 0.87 14.29 13.33
C VAL A 28 -0.27 13.91 14.28
N PHE A 29 -0.67 12.63 14.30
CA PHE A 29 -1.71 12.14 15.21
C PHE A 29 -1.34 12.32 16.66
N VAL A 30 -0.11 11.99 17.06
CA VAL A 30 0.37 12.18 18.44
C VAL A 30 0.34 13.66 18.84
N LEU A 31 0.87 14.53 17.98
CA LEU A 31 0.88 15.97 18.25
C LEU A 31 -0.53 16.57 18.32
N MET A 32 -1.45 16.14 17.44
CA MET A 32 -2.86 16.50 17.49
C MET A 32 -3.54 16.05 18.79
N ALA A 33 -3.30 14.80 19.21
CA ALA A 33 -3.87 14.26 20.43
C ALA A 33 -3.43 15.04 21.68
N HIS A 34 -2.20 15.55 21.69
CA HIS A 34 -1.69 16.34 22.82
C HIS A 34 -2.07 17.81 22.77
N LYS A 35 -2.22 18.40 21.58
CA LYS A 35 -2.37 19.86 21.41
C LYS A 35 -3.82 20.29 21.11
N SER A 36 -4.59 19.45 20.40
CA SER A 36 -5.95 19.75 19.92
C SER A 36 -6.79 18.48 19.93
N ALA A 37 -6.91 17.84 21.10
CA ALA A 37 -7.62 16.56 21.24
C ALA A 37 -9.07 16.62 20.75
N ASP A 38 -9.76 17.75 20.97
CA ASP A 38 -11.15 17.95 20.54
C ASP A 38 -11.31 18.00 19.01
N ASP A 39 -10.25 18.42 18.28
CA ASP A 39 -10.22 18.48 16.81
C ASP A 39 -9.78 17.17 16.16
N LEU A 40 -9.22 16.25 16.92
CA LEU A 40 -8.69 14.98 16.42
C LEU A 40 -9.73 14.12 15.68
N PRO A 41 -11.00 14.02 16.14
CA PRO A 41 -12.04 13.28 15.42
C PRO A 41 -12.30 13.88 14.02
N VAL A 42 -12.42 15.20 13.91
CA VAL A 42 -12.65 15.90 12.64
C VAL A 42 -11.48 15.68 11.69
N PHE A 43 -10.25 15.87 12.19
CA PHE A 43 -9.03 15.63 11.43
C PHE A 43 -8.93 14.18 10.92
N SER A 44 -9.17 13.21 11.80
CA SER A 44 -9.13 11.78 11.45
C SER A 44 -10.15 11.42 10.38
N TYR A 45 -11.35 12.00 10.46
CA TYR A 45 -12.42 11.74 9.51
C TYR A 45 -12.09 12.30 8.11
N VAL A 46 -11.57 13.53 8.05
CA VAL A 46 -11.11 14.15 6.79
C VAL A 46 -10.00 13.29 6.14
N LEU A 47 -9.00 12.91 6.94
CA LEU A 47 -7.87 12.12 6.47
C LEU A 47 -8.34 10.75 5.94
N ALA A 48 -9.19 10.06 6.67
CA ALA A 48 -9.70 8.74 6.26
C ALA A 48 -10.49 8.81 4.96
N ALA A 49 -11.46 9.74 4.84
CA ALA A 49 -12.30 9.87 3.67
C ALA A 49 -11.49 10.20 2.40
N ALA A 50 -10.62 11.21 2.46
CA ALA A 50 -9.82 11.62 1.32
C ALA A 50 -8.73 10.61 0.95
N THR A 51 -8.15 9.91 1.95
CA THR A 51 -7.13 8.87 1.70
C THR A 51 -7.71 7.68 0.95
N ILE A 52 -8.92 7.21 1.28
CA ILE A 52 -9.55 6.09 0.57
C ILE A 52 -9.69 6.42 -0.91
N ILE A 53 -10.18 7.61 -1.24
CA ILE A 53 -10.39 8.05 -2.63
C ILE A 53 -9.05 8.21 -3.36
N SER A 54 -8.08 8.92 -2.75
CA SER A 54 -6.79 9.18 -3.38
C SER A 54 -5.97 7.92 -3.59
N VAL A 55 -6.00 6.97 -2.66
CA VAL A 55 -5.34 5.66 -2.81
C VAL A 55 -5.99 4.85 -3.94
N PHE A 56 -7.33 4.81 -4.02
CA PHE A 56 -8.02 4.11 -5.11
C PHE A 56 -7.53 4.60 -6.47
N PHE A 57 -7.55 5.89 -6.70
CA PHE A 57 -7.14 6.47 -7.98
C PHE A 57 -5.64 6.32 -8.25
N SER A 58 -4.79 6.47 -7.23
CA SER A 58 -3.33 6.27 -7.37
C SER A 58 -2.98 4.84 -7.79
N LEU A 59 -3.75 3.84 -7.33
CA LEU A 59 -3.50 2.44 -7.64
C LEU A 59 -3.79 2.06 -9.09
N ILE A 60 -4.54 2.87 -9.83
CA ILE A 60 -4.70 2.72 -11.29
C ILE A 60 -3.33 2.83 -11.99
N LEU A 61 -2.40 3.58 -11.41
CA LEU A 61 -1.04 3.78 -11.93
C LEU A 61 -0.03 2.76 -11.37
N ALA A 62 -0.45 1.81 -10.52
CA ALA A 62 0.45 0.92 -9.79
C ALA A 62 1.34 0.03 -10.67
N THR A 63 0.97 -0.18 -11.93
CA THR A 63 1.73 -1.02 -12.87
C THR A 63 2.82 -0.28 -13.65
N ILE A 64 2.95 1.05 -13.47
CA ILE A 64 3.97 1.86 -14.17
C ILE A 64 5.39 1.35 -13.89
N GLY A 65 5.69 1.01 -12.63
CA GLY A 65 7.00 0.48 -12.26
C GLY A 65 7.33 -0.81 -13.00
N ASN A 66 6.39 -1.76 -13.06
CA ASN A 66 6.58 -3.01 -13.77
C ASN A 66 6.81 -2.79 -15.27
N ARG A 67 6.04 -1.89 -15.90
CA ARG A 67 6.18 -1.56 -17.31
C ARG A 67 7.50 -0.87 -17.60
N ALA A 68 7.90 0.11 -16.78
CA ALA A 68 9.20 0.76 -16.89
C ALA A 68 10.36 -0.23 -16.73
N ALA A 69 10.27 -1.14 -15.75
CA ALA A 69 11.26 -2.19 -15.52
C ALA A 69 11.38 -3.17 -16.69
N SER A 70 10.26 -3.57 -17.31
CA SER A 70 10.27 -4.46 -18.49
C SER A 70 10.91 -3.82 -19.73
N LEU A 71 11.01 -2.50 -19.78
CA LEU A 71 11.61 -1.72 -20.88
C LEU A 71 13.00 -1.17 -20.53
N ALA A 72 13.66 -1.69 -19.49
CA ALA A 72 14.96 -1.20 -19.02
C ALA A 72 16.06 -1.14 -20.12
N HIS A 73 15.95 -1.98 -21.15
CA HIS A 73 16.90 -2.03 -22.26
C HIS A 73 16.50 -1.15 -23.47
N ASN A 74 15.34 -0.46 -23.40
CA ASN A 74 14.84 0.39 -24.49
C ASN A 74 14.40 1.76 -23.95
N LEU A 75 15.35 2.70 -23.90
CA LEU A 75 15.12 4.04 -23.36
C LEU A 75 14.04 4.83 -24.11
N ALA A 76 13.92 4.66 -25.44
CA ALA A 76 12.90 5.34 -26.24
C ALA A 76 11.49 4.88 -25.85
N ALA A 77 11.28 3.55 -25.73
CA ALA A 77 10.01 2.99 -25.28
C ALA A 77 9.71 3.33 -23.82
N GLN A 78 10.74 3.37 -22.95
CA GLN A 78 10.60 3.78 -21.57
C GLN A 78 10.17 5.25 -21.46
N ARG A 79 10.71 6.13 -22.31
CA ARG A 79 10.31 7.54 -22.40
C ARG A 79 8.86 7.70 -22.86
N GLU A 80 8.43 6.94 -23.88
CA GLU A 80 7.04 6.95 -24.35
C GLU A 80 6.06 6.56 -23.23
N VAL A 81 6.41 5.49 -22.48
CA VAL A 81 5.62 5.02 -21.34
C VAL A 81 5.56 6.07 -20.24
N PHE A 82 6.68 6.73 -19.93
CA PHE A 82 6.71 7.82 -18.96
C PHE A 82 5.80 8.97 -19.40
N THR A 83 5.97 9.47 -20.59
CA THR A 83 5.23 10.62 -21.11
C THR A 83 3.73 10.37 -21.14
N GLY A 84 3.32 9.24 -21.74
CA GLY A 84 1.91 8.87 -21.81
C GLY A 84 1.27 8.57 -20.45
N GLY A 85 2.05 7.93 -19.55
CA GLY A 85 1.62 7.64 -18.18
C GLY A 85 1.55 8.90 -17.31
N PHE A 86 2.46 9.86 -17.47
CA PHE A 86 2.44 11.14 -16.75
C PHE A 86 1.20 11.97 -17.14
N THR A 87 0.88 12.03 -18.42
CA THR A 87 -0.35 12.69 -18.88
C THR A 87 -1.60 12.04 -18.27
N LEU A 88 -1.64 10.70 -18.22
CA LEU A 88 -2.73 9.99 -17.55
C LEU A 88 -2.76 10.27 -16.03
N ALA A 89 -1.59 10.35 -15.39
CA ALA A 89 -1.49 10.67 -13.97
C ALA A 89 -2.04 12.07 -13.65
N LEU A 90 -1.81 13.06 -14.51
CA LEU A 90 -2.40 14.40 -14.38
C LEU A 90 -3.93 14.36 -14.48
N ILE A 91 -4.46 13.60 -15.44
CA ILE A 91 -5.93 13.44 -15.59
C ILE A 91 -6.51 12.75 -14.35
N ILE A 92 -5.89 11.66 -13.88
CA ILE A 92 -6.33 10.95 -12.68
C ILE A 92 -6.22 11.86 -11.44
N ALA A 93 -5.18 12.67 -11.32
CA ALA A 93 -5.03 13.65 -10.25
C ALA A 93 -6.19 14.65 -10.21
N MET A 94 -6.60 15.17 -11.36
CA MET A 94 -7.77 16.06 -11.46
C MET A 94 -9.08 15.34 -11.11
N ILE A 95 -9.26 14.10 -11.57
CA ILE A 95 -10.43 13.29 -11.20
C ILE A 95 -10.45 13.04 -9.70
N THR A 96 -9.29 12.72 -9.09
CA THR A 96 -9.16 12.52 -7.65
C THR A 96 -9.56 13.78 -6.86
N TYR A 97 -9.06 14.93 -7.29
CA TYR A 97 -9.44 16.22 -6.69
C TYR A 97 -10.95 16.44 -6.71
N LEU A 98 -11.58 16.28 -7.88
CA LEU A 98 -13.03 16.44 -8.05
C LEU A 98 -13.82 15.41 -7.23
N ALA A 99 -13.37 14.16 -7.20
CA ALA A 99 -14.01 13.10 -6.42
C ALA A 99 -13.92 13.36 -4.91
N CYS A 100 -12.77 13.80 -4.40
CA CYS A 100 -12.62 14.18 -3.00
C CYS A 100 -13.46 15.40 -2.65
N PHE A 101 -13.50 16.42 -3.51
CA PHE A 101 -14.33 17.61 -3.33
C PHE A 101 -15.82 17.24 -3.28
N SER A 102 -16.29 16.43 -4.24
CA SER A 102 -17.67 15.96 -4.27
C SER A 102 -18.02 15.14 -3.02
N ALA A 103 -17.17 14.20 -2.63
CA ALA A 103 -17.38 13.40 -1.43
C ALA A 103 -17.48 14.28 -0.17
N THR A 104 -16.60 15.25 -0.01
CA THR A 104 -16.63 16.22 1.10
C THR A 104 -17.94 17.02 1.10
N PHE A 105 -18.39 17.47 -0.08
CA PHE A 105 -19.65 18.19 -0.22
C PHE A 105 -20.86 17.35 0.21
N PHE A 106 -20.92 16.08 -0.21
CA PHE A 106 -22.01 15.18 0.19
C PHE A 106 -21.94 14.83 1.69
N ILE A 107 -20.75 14.53 2.22
CA ILE A 107 -20.55 14.20 3.62
C ILE A 107 -20.97 15.37 4.52
N SER A 108 -20.65 16.62 4.16
CA SER A 108 -20.98 17.79 4.95
C SER A 108 -22.48 18.08 5.03
N ARG A 109 -23.24 17.58 4.05
CA ARG A 109 -24.72 17.70 4.00
C ARG A 109 -25.44 16.52 4.64
N ALA A 110 -24.76 15.37 4.76
CA ALA A 110 -25.33 14.21 5.43
C ALA A 110 -25.32 14.40 6.95
N ASP A 111 -26.26 13.76 7.64
CA ASP A 111 -26.35 13.78 9.11
C ASP A 111 -25.17 13.06 9.79
N GLY A 112 -24.25 12.51 9.02
CA GLY A 112 -23.06 11.79 9.50
C GLY A 112 -22.02 12.65 10.24
N LEU A 113 -22.14 13.98 10.21
CA LEU A 113 -21.29 14.93 10.96
C LEU A 113 -21.97 15.40 12.27
N GLN A 114 -22.95 14.65 12.79
CA GLN A 114 -23.58 15.01 14.07
C GLN A 114 -22.53 15.04 15.19
N GLY A 115 -22.42 16.21 15.84
CA GLY A 115 -21.46 16.44 16.92
C GLY A 115 -20.05 16.89 16.48
N LEU A 116 -19.76 17.02 15.17
CA LEU A 116 -18.49 17.56 14.67
C LEU A 116 -18.65 19.02 14.23
N ASP A 117 -17.59 19.82 14.42
CA ASP A 117 -17.51 21.21 13.92
C ASP A 117 -17.45 21.19 12.38
N LYS A 118 -18.56 21.64 11.75
CA LYS A 118 -18.70 21.66 10.28
C LYS A 118 -17.75 22.63 9.59
N ASP A 119 -17.46 23.78 10.22
CA ASP A 119 -16.57 24.80 9.65
C ASP A 119 -15.12 24.32 9.70
N ALA A 120 -14.70 23.72 10.81
CA ALA A 120 -13.40 23.05 10.90
C ALA A 120 -13.29 21.92 9.89
N TYR A 121 -14.32 21.07 9.75
CA TYR A 121 -14.34 20.00 8.76
C TYR A 121 -14.10 20.52 7.34
N TRP A 122 -14.84 21.55 6.91
CA TRP A 122 -14.69 22.12 5.58
C TRP A 122 -13.28 22.67 5.33
N THR A 123 -12.75 23.43 6.28
CA THR A 123 -11.43 24.05 6.13
C THR A 123 -10.33 22.99 6.05
N LEU A 124 -10.34 22.00 6.95
CA LEU A 124 -9.36 20.91 6.94
C LEU A 124 -9.48 20.06 5.68
N ALA A 125 -10.71 19.77 5.26
CA ALA A 125 -10.96 19.00 4.04
C ALA A 125 -10.44 19.73 2.80
N LEU A 126 -10.65 21.03 2.65
CA LEU A 126 -10.15 21.81 1.50
C LEU A 126 -8.61 21.80 1.44
N ILE A 127 -7.92 21.97 2.59
CA ILE A 127 -6.46 21.88 2.65
C ILE A 127 -5.99 20.48 2.20
N TYR A 128 -6.63 19.42 2.70
CA TYR A 128 -6.23 18.06 2.35
C TYR A 128 -6.59 17.69 0.90
N ILE A 129 -7.75 18.14 0.40
CA ILE A 129 -8.15 17.94 -1.01
C ILE A 129 -7.11 18.54 -1.96
N ALA A 130 -6.55 19.71 -1.64
CA ALA A 130 -5.48 20.32 -2.42
C ALA A 130 -4.20 19.45 -2.46
N CYS A 131 -3.98 18.61 -1.46
CA CYS A 131 -2.88 17.63 -1.41
C CYS A 131 -3.11 16.43 -2.35
N THR A 132 -4.36 16.03 -2.61
CA THR A 132 -4.67 14.75 -3.31
C THR A 132 -4.12 14.66 -4.74
N PRO A 133 -4.09 15.70 -5.59
CA PRO A 133 -3.44 15.65 -6.89
C PRO A 133 -1.93 15.37 -6.78
N LEU A 134 -1.27 15.97 -5.80
CA LEU A 134 0.15 15.78 -5.56
C LEU A 134 0.45 14.34 -5.13
N LEU A 135 -0.40 13.74 -4.28
CA LEU A 135 -0.30 12.33 -3.89
C LEU A 135 -0.32 11.39 -5.10
N VAL A 136 -1.22 11.61 -6.06
CA VAL A 136 -1.31 10.81 -7.29
C VAL A 136 -0.06 10.96 -8.14
N ILE A 137 0.39 12.21 -8.36
CA ILE A 137 1.58 12.53 -9.16
C ILE A 137 2.84 11.94 -8.51
N ASN A 138 2.99 12.11 -7.21
CA ASN A 138 4.13 11.60 -6.45
C ASN A 138 4.17 10.07 -6.45
N THR A 139 3.02 9.41 -6.31
CA THR A 139 2.93 7.95 -6.43
C THR A 139 3.41 7.48 -7.81
N TYR A 140 2.96 8.15 -8.88
CA TYR A 140 3.39 7.84 -10.24
C TYR A 140 4.90 8.01 -10.42
N LEU A 141 5.44 9.19 -10.07
CA LEU A 141 6.86 9.50 -10.22
C LEU A 141 7.73 8.55 -9.38
N GLN A 142 7.33 8.27 -8.15
CA GLN A 142 8.07 7.36 -7.28
C GLN A 142 8.14 5.95 -7.86
N LEU A 143 7.00 5.38 -8.27
CA LEU A 143 6.96 4.02 -8.83
C LEU A 143 7.80 3.89 -10.10
N PHE A 144 7.84 4.94 -10.93
CA PHE A 144 8.70 5.00 -12.10
C PHE A 144 10.18 5.08 -11.72
N LEU A 145 10.56 6.01 -10.84
CA LEU A 145 11.94 6.20 -10.40
C LEU A 145 12.50 4.98 -9.66
N GLU A 146 11.70 4.34 -8.83
CA GLU A 146 12.06 3.07 -8.18
C GLU A 146 12.39 1.98 -9.22
N ALA A 147 11.60 1.92 -10.29
CA ALA A 147 11.79 0.93 -11.36
C ALA A 147 13.06 1.15 -12.20
N ILE A 148 13.48 2.40 -12.37
CA ILE A 148 14.73 2.74 -13.09
C ILE A 148 15.97 2.74 -12.18
N GLY A 149 15.83 2.29 -10.92
CA GLY A 149 16.95 2.09 -9.98
C GLY A 149 17.22 3.27 -9.04
N GLN A 150 16.35 4.29 -9.00
CA GLN A 150 16.52 5.46 -8.12
C GLN A 150 15.77 5.34 -6.77
N ALA A 151 15.48 4.13 -6.31
CA ALA A 151 14.77 3.87 -5.06
C ALA A 151 15.43 4.52 -3.83
N SER A 152 16.78 4.53 -3.77
CA SER A 152 17.51 5.18 -2.68
C SER A 152 17.35 6.69 -2.65
N SER A 153 17.31 7.34 -3.81
CA SER A 153 17.06 8.79 -3.93
C SER A 153 15.65 9.13 -3.48
N CYS A 154 14.65 8.37 -3.91
CA CYS A 154 13.26 8.52 -3.47
C CYS A 154 13.12 8.34 -1.95
N ALA A 155 13.76 7.31 -1.38
CA ALA A 155 13.72 7.05 0.06
C ALA A 155 14.37 8.20 0.85
N ARG A 156 15.57 8.67 0.44
CA ARG A 156 16.25 9.81 1.08
C ARG A 156 15.37 11.06 1.08
N ALA A 157 14.78 11.40 -0.08
CA ALA A 157 13.89 12.55 -0.18
C ALA A 157 12.75 12.48 0.82
N LYS A 158 12.00 11.37 0.79
CA LYS A 158 10.89 11.18 1.72
C LYS A 158 11.32 11.28 3.17
N THR A 159 12.42 10.61 3.54
CA THR A 159 12.93 10.63 4.91
C THR A 159 13.32 12.04 5.34
N THR A 160 14.07 12.77 4.50
CA THR A 160 14.48 14.12 4.82
C THR A 160 13.29 15.07 4.96
N ILE A 161 12.34 15.03 4.01
CA ILE A 161 11.15 15.88 4.03
C ILE A 161 10.28 15.56 5.25
N THR A 162 10.06 14.28 5.55
CA THR A 162 9.27 13.87 6.72
C THR A 162 9.94 14.28 8.03
N LEU A 163 11.25 14.05 8.19
CA LEU A 163 11.97 14.43 9.40
C LEU A 163 11.95 15.95 9.62
N LEU A 164 12.25 16.73 8.59
CA LEU A 164 12.18 18.19 8.67
C LEU A 164 10.77 18.68 8.99
N GLY A 165 9.76 18.08 8.38
CA GLY A 165 8.37 18.40 8.67
C GLY A 165 7.95 18.03 10.09
N CYS A 166 8.37 16.86 10.61
CA CYS A 166 8.12 16.46 12.00
C CYS A 166 8.81 17.42 12.99
N ILE A 167 10.06 17.80 12.74
CA ILE A 167 10.79 18.78 13.57
C ILE A 167 10.05 20.12 13.55
N LEU A 168 9.66 20.60 12.37
CA LEU A 168 8.92 21.85 12.22
C LEU A 168 7.60 21.80 13.01
N LEU A 169 6.80 20.74 12.84
CA LEU A 169 5.53 20.59 13.59
C LEU A 169 5.74 20.55 15.09
N THR A 170 6.74 19.79 15.56
CA THR A 170 7.07 19.72 16.99
C THR A 170 7.46 21.10 17.53
N THR A 171 8.20 21.90 16.77
CA THR A 171 8.53 23.28 17.14
C THR A 171 7.29 24.16 17.15
N LEU A 172 6.40 24.03 16.16
CA LEU A 172 5.17 24.79 16.07
C LEU A 172 4.19 24.50 17.23
N VAL A 173 4.19 23.28 17.77
CA VAL A 173 3.40 22.92 18.96
C VAL A 173 3.70 23.85 20.14
N THR A 174 4.93 24.29 20.31
CA THR A 174 5.34 25.18 21.42
C THR A 174 4.98 26.66 21.20
N ILE A 175 4.75 27.06 19.95
CA ILE A 175 4.59 28.49 19.56
C ILE A 175 3.12 28.81 19.28
N ILE A 176 2.37 27.89 18.69
CA ILE A 176 1.02 28.13 18.15
C ILE A 176 -0.03 27.83 19.21
N SER A 177 -1.12 28.60 19.19
CA SER A 177 -2.32 28.35 20.03
C SER A 177 -3.00 27.03 19.65
N ASP A 178 -3.61 26.38 20.64
CA ASP A 178 -4.25 25.08 20.50
C ASP A 178 -5.33 25.06 19.40
N SER A 179 -6.15 26.10 19.32
CA SER A 179 -7.23 26.22 18.33
C SER A 179 -6.77 26.27 16.87
N ASN A 180 -5.56 26.72 16.61
CA ASN A 180 -5.02 26.87 15.24
C ASN A 180 -4.13 25.70 14.82
N PHE A 181 -3.68 24.87 15.75
CA PHE A 181 -2.72 23.80 15.46
C PHE A 181 -3.24 22.82 14.39
N LYS A 182 -4.53 22.51 14.37
CA LYS A 182 -5.19 21.65 13.37
C LYS A 182 -4.91 22.06 11.93
N TYR A 183 -4.86 23.36 11.64
CA TYR A 183 -4.61 23.87 10.29
C TYR A 183 -3.15 23.66 9.87
N TYR A 184 -2.20 23.84 10.78
CA TYR A 184 -0.78 23.58 10.52
C TYR A 184 -0.50 22.09 10.37
N ALA A 185 -1.11 21.25 11.22
CA ALA A 185 -1.03 19.80 11.12
C ALA A 185 -1.56 19.26 9.77
N THR A 186 -2.66 19.83 9.27
CA THR A 186 -3.21 19.46 7.96
C THR A 186 -2.36 20.03 6.81
N SER A 187 -1.87 21.26 6.93
CA SER A 187 -1.00 21.89 5.93
C SER A 187 0.36 21.19 5.79
N TYR A 188 0.82 20.48 6.82
CA TYR A 188 2.00 19.63 6.74
C TYR A 188 1.90 18.61 5.58
N PHE A 189 0.75 17.99 5.36
CA PHE A 189 0.57 17.03 4.26
C PHE A 189 0.73 17.73 2.91
N LEU A 190 0.11 18.88 2.73
CA LEU A 190 0.24 19.66 1.49
C LEU A 190 1.70 20.07 1.25
N GLY A 191 2.37 20.59 2.27
CA GLY A 191 3.77 21.03 2.19
C GLY A 191 4.73 19.87 1.89
N SER A 192 4.55 18.74 2.59
CA SER A 192 5.39 17.54 2.39
C SER A 192 5.21 16.93 1.00
N GLU A 193 3.98 16.87 0.49
CA GLU A 193 3.72 16.35 -0.85
C GLU A 193 4.20 17.32 -1.94
N LEU A 194 4.09 18.62 -1.74
CA LEU A 194 4.63 19.63 -2.66
C LEU A 194 6.15 19.54 -2.76
N LEU A 195 6.86 19.49 -1.63
CA LEU A 195 8.32 19.34 -1.62
C LEU A 195 8.76 18.01 -2.25
N THR A 196 8.01 16.95 -1.98
CA THR A 196 8.24 15.64 -2.60
C THR A 196 8.06 15.72 -4.12
N SER A 197 7.01 16.37 -4.61
CA SER A 197 6.78 16.57 -6.05
C SER A 197 7.95 17.31 -6.71
N LEU A 198 8.37 18.44 -6.12
CA LEU A 198 9.47 19.25 -6.64
C LEU A 198 10.77 18.44 -6.73
N TYR A 199 11.07 17.65 -5.69
CA TYR A 199 12.26 16.81 -5.69
C TYR A 199 12.17 15.66 -6.72
N LEU A 200 11.07 14.94 -6.80
CA LEU A 200 10.91 13.85 -7.76
C LEU A 200 10.93 14.36 -9.22
N ILE A 201 10.35 15.53 -9.48
CA ILE A 201 10.44 16.20 -10.78
C ILE A 201 11.88 16.57 -11.10
N SER A 202 12.66 17.06 -10.14
CA SER A 202 14.07 17.40 -10.37
C SER A 202 14.91 16.18 -10.76
N LEU A 203 14.62 14.99 -10.20
CA LEU A 203 15.31 13.75 -10.57
C LEU A 203 15.00 13.26 -12.00
N THR A 204 13.90 13.69 -12.58
CA THR A 204 13.48 13.30 -13.94
C THR A 204 13.77 14.35 -14.99
N LYS A 205 14.10 15.59 -14.57
CA LYS A 205 14.28 16.73 -15.48
C LYS A 205 15.43 16.52 -16.50
N ASP A 206 16.54 15.98 -16.04
CA ASP A 206 17.73 15.79 -16.88
C ASP A 206 17.55 14.78 -18.01
N GLN A 207 16.50 13.97 -17.95
CA GLN A 207 16.21 12.93 -18.94
C GLN A 207 15.24 13.38 -20.04
N ASN A 208 14.81 14.65 -20.05
CA ASN A 208 13.87 15.22 -21.03
C ASN A 208 12.60 14.38 -21.22
N TYR A 209 12.05 13.84 -20.14
CA TYR A 209 10.86 12.97 -20.19
C TYR A 209 9.54 13.73 -20.35
N TYR A 210 9.52 15.03 -20.03
CA TYR A 210 8.27 15.80 -19.98
C TYR A 210 7.86 16.28 -21.38
N SER A 211 6.88 15.59 -21.96
CA SER A 211 6.06 16.09 -23.06
C SER A 211 4.63 15.59 -22.84
N LEU A 212 3.64 16.43 -23.11
CA LEU A 212 2.24 16.00 -23.06
C LEU A 212 1.94 15.23 -24.35
N ASN A 213 1.83 13.93 -24.26
CA ASN A 213 1.47 13.11 -25.41
C ASN A 213 0.39 12.08 -25.00
N SER A 214 -0.71 12.05 -25.76
CA SER A 214 -1.80 11.10 -25.53
C SER A 214 -1.48 9.77 -26.22
N ALA A 215 -0.66 8.95 -25.60
CA ALA A 215 -0.42 7.58 -26.05
C ALA A 215 -1.61 6.69 -25.65
N LYS A 216 -2.69 6.63 -26.45
CA LYS A 216 -3.90 5.80 -26.19
C LYS A 216 -3.53 4.34 -25.83
N LYS A 217 -2.46 3.80 -26.43
CA LYS A 217 -1.95 2.46 -26.16
C LYS A 217 -1.46 2.30 -24.72
N VAL A 218 -0.76 3.32 -24.22
CA VAL A 218 -0.25 3.39 -22.83
C VAL A 218 -1.41 3.50 -21.84
N TRP A 219 -2.38 4.36 -22.11
CA TRP A 219 -3.55 4.54 -21.26
C TRP A 219 -4.38 3.27 -21.16
N ARG A 220 -4.65 2.61 -22.30
CA ARG A 220 -5.38 1.34 -22.33
C ARG A 220 -4.68 0.26 -21.50
N PHE A 221 -3.36 0.23 -21.54
CA PHE A 221 -2.57 -0.68 -20.71
C PHE A 221 -2.76 -0.38 -19.21
N PHE A 222 -2.58 0.87 -18.78
CA PHE A 222 -2.68 1.23 -17.35
C PHE A 222 -4.10 1.06 -16.82
N LEU A 223 -5.11 1.48 -17.56
CA LEU A 223 -6.50 1.27 -17.15
C LEU A 223 -6.84 -0.22 -17.10
N GLY A 224 -6.42 -1.01 -18.09
CA GLY A 224 -6.68 -2.44 -18.12
C GLY A 224 -5.99 -3.25 -17.03
N THR A 225 -4.80 -2.83 -16.58
CA THR A 225 -4.03 -3.54 -15.54
C THR A 225 -4.18 -2.94 -14.15
N GLY A 226 -4.34 -1.62 -14.06
CA GLY A 226 -4.41 -0.90 -12.79
C GLY A 226 -5.81 -0.87 -12.18
N LEU A 227 -6.85 -0.78 -12.99
CA LEU A 227 -8.23 -0.76 -12.49
C LEU A 227 -8.58 -2.04 -11.69
N PRO A 228 -8.21 -3.26 -12.14
CA PRO A 228 -8.39 -4.44 -11.32
C PRO A 228 -7.66 -4.38 -9.98
N ILE A 229 -6.46 -3.78 -9.93
CA ILE A 229 -5.71 -3.61 -8.68
C ILE A 229 -6.45 -2.65 -7.75
N ALA A 230 -6.89 -1.51 -8.26
CA ALA A 230 -7.64 -0.52 -7.49
C ALA A 230 -8.95 -1.11 -6.96
N ALA A 231 -9.72 -1.80 -7.80
CA ALA A 231 -10.95 -2.48 -7.40
C ALA A 231 -10.69 -3.60 -6.36
N GLY A 232 -9.59 -4.36 -6.54
CA GLY A 232 -9.21 -5.41 -5.61
C GLY A 232 -8.89 -4.90 -4.21
N LEU A 233 -8.12 -3.83 -4.12
CA LEU A 233 -7.79 -3.22 -2.83
C LEU A 233 -9.01 -2.51 -2.19
N SER A 234 -9.92 -1.98 -3.00
CA SER A 234 -11.20 -1.46 -2.50
C SER A 234 -12.07 -2.56 -1.90
N GLY A 235 -12.10 -3.74 -2.52
CA GLY A 235 -12.80 -4.91 -1.97
C GLY A 235 -12.21 -5.36 -0.63
N GLN A 236 -10.89 -5.32 -0.46
CA GLN A 236 -10.24 -5.59 0.82
C GLN A 236 -10.62 -4.53 1.88
N LYS A 237 -10.69 -3.26 1.51
CA LYS A 237 -11.15 -2.20 2.42
C LYS A 237 -12.61 -2.37 2.82
N LEU A 238 -13.47 -2.76 1.88
CA LEU A 238 -14.85 -3.10 2.16
C LEU A 238 -14.96 -4.27 3.15
N TYR A 239 -14.18 -5.33 2.97
CA TYR A 239 -14.12 -6.44 3.92
C TYR A 239 -13.73 -5.98 5.33
N PHE A 240 -12.68 -5.15 5.46
CA PHE A 240 -12.27 -4.61 6.76
C PHE A 240 -13.34 -3.72 7.39
N TYR A 241 -14.07 -2.94 6.61
CA TYR A 241 -15.20 -2.18 7.08
C TYR A 241 -16.29 -3.10 7.66
N LEU A 242 -16.68 -4.13 6.93
CA LEU A 242 -17.69 -5.11 7.38
C LEU A 242 -17.23 -5.87 8.64
N LEU A 243 -15.95 -6.24 8.71
CA LEU A 243 -15.37 -6.86 9.91
C LEU A 243 -15.46 -5.91 11.11
N THR A 244 -15.05 -4.67 10.96
CA THR A 244 -15.10 -3.66 12.03
C THR A 244 -16.53 -3.41 12.50
N GLU A 245 -17.48 -3.28 11.55
CA GLU A 245 -18.90 -3.14 11.88
C GLU A 245 -19.43 -4.35 12.65
N ARG A 246 -19.07 -5.56 12.24
CA ARG A 246 -19.48 -6.79 12.94
C ARG A 246 -18.93 -6.85 14.36
N LEU A 247 -17.65 -6.55 14.55
CA LEU A 247 -17.00 -6.51 15.85
C LEU A 247 -17.62 -5.44 16.76
N ALA A 248 -17.93 -4.25 16.24
CA ALA A 248 -18.58 -3.19 16.98
C ALA A 248 -19.97 -3.57 17.52
N ARG A 249 -20.69 -4.44 16.79
CA ARG A 249 -22.00 -4.98 17.23
C ARG A 249 -21.87 -6.04 18.34
N ILE A 250 -20.70 -6.68 18.47
CA ILE A 250 -20.44 -7.68 19.51
C ILE A 250 -19.93 -6.97 20.77
N ASP A 251 -18.82 -6.22 20.62
CA ASP A 251 -18.19 -5.46 21.70
C ASP A 251 -17.29 -4.37 21.07
N THR A 252 -17.45 -3.13 21.52
CA THR A 252 -16.63 -1.99 21.09
C THR A 252 -15.16 -2.16 21.47
N GLN A 253 -14.84 -2.89 22.52
CA GLN A 253 -13.47 -3.20 22.93
C GLN A 253 -12.74 -4.04 21.88
N LEU A 254 -13.43 -4.96 21.19
CA LEU A 254 -12.85 -5.75 20.08
C LEU A 254 -12.38 -4.87 18.91
N VAL A 255 -13.06 -3.76 18.65
CA VAL A 255 -12.66 -2.80 17.62
C VAL A 255 -11.36 -2.11 18.01
N ALA A 256 -11.22 -1.71 19.28
CA ALA A 256 -9.98 -1.12 19.79
C ALA A 256 -8.82 -2.12 19.69
N GLN A 257 -9.04 -3.35 20.11
CA GLN A 257 -8.07 -4.44 19.99
C GLN A 257 -7.68 -4.71 18.53
N LEU A 258 -8.65 -4.77 17.60
CA LEU A 258 -8.37 -4.92 16.17
C LEU A 258 -7.51 -3.77 15.65
N SER A 259 -7.78 -2.54 16.04
CA SER A 259 -7.03 -1.35 15.62
C SER A 259 -5.56 -1.41 16.08
N VAL A 260 -5.32 -1.79 17.33
CA VAL A 260 -3.97 -1.99 17.88
C VAL A 260 -3.25 -3.11 17.12
N PHE A 261 -3.91 -4.26 16.96
CA PHE A 261 -3.34 -5.40 16.20
C PHE A 261 -2.96 -5.01 14.78
N MET A 262 -3.87 -4.35 14.05
CA MET A 262 -3.62 -3.94 12.67
C MET A 262 -2.53 -2.87 12.55
N THR A 263 -2.34 -2.03 13.57
CA THR A 263 -1.23 -1.07 13.64
C THR A 263 0.11 -1.81 13.76
N VAL A 264 0.19 -2.77 14.67
CA VAL A 264 1.39 -3.62 14.83
C VAL A 264 1.69 -4.40 13.55
N VAL A 265 0.69 -5.06 12.97
CA VAL A 265 0.81 -5.76 11.68
C VAL A 265 1.27 -4.81 10.59
N GLY A 266 0.67 -3.61 10.50
CA GLY A 266 0.98 -2.61 9.50
C GLY A 266 2.47 -2.22 9.50
N LEU A 267 3.09 -2.11 10.68
CA LEU A 267 4.52 -1.84 10.81
C LEU A 267 5.39 -3.05 10.44
N LEU A 268 5.04 -4.21 10.95
CA LEU A 268 5.83 -5.43 10.78
C LEU A 268 5.79 -6.01 9.36
N ILE A 269 4.72 -5.77 8.60
CA ILE A 269 4.58 -6.27 7.23
C ILE A 269 5.35 -5.42 6.20
N ILE A 270 5.77 -4.20 6.53
CA ILE A 270 6.44 -3.27 5.60
C ILE A 270 7.63 -3.90 4.87
N PRO A 271 8.57 -4.59 5.53
CA PRO A 271 9.70 -5.22 4.84
C PRO A 271 9.26 -6.28 3.81
N SER A 272 8.22 -7.06 4.11
CA SER A 272 7.66 -8.05 3.18
C SER A 272 6.98 -7.41 1.98
N LEU A 273 6.28 -6.29 2.16
CA LEU A 273 5.70 -5.50 1.08
C LEU A 273 6.79 -4.86 0.20
N ALA A 274 7.89 -4.41 0.81
CA ALA A 274 9.06 -3.90 0.11
C ALA A 274 9.71 -4.99 -0.76
N LEU A 275 9.91 -6.18 -0.19
CA LEU A 275 10.41 -7.34 -0.91
C LEU A 275 9.48 -7.73 -2.08
N SER A 276 8.16 -7.76 -1.86
CA SER A 276 7.18 -8.07 -2.89
C SER A 276 7.22 -7.08 -4.07
N GLN A 277 7.48 -5.80 -3.80
CA GLN A 277 7.67 -4.81 -4.86
C GLN A 277 8.97 -5.02 -5.64
N ILE A 278 10.09 -5.24 -4.95
CA ILE A 278 11.38 -5.55 -5.61
C ILE A 278 11.23 -6.80 -6.46
N HIS A 279 10.59 -7.83 -5.93
CA HIS A 279 10.30 -9.08 -6.63
C HIS A 279 9.52 -8.82 -7.93
N SER A 280 8.48 -8.00 -7.85
CA SER A 280 7.67 -7.63 -9.01
C SER A 280 8.50 -6.93 -10.09
N LEU A 281 9.40 -6.02 -9.71
CA LEU A 281 10.26 -5.30 -10.64
C LEU A 281 11.30 -6.23 -11.29
N GLU A 282 11.96 -7.09 -10.50
CA GLU A 282 12.98 -8.01 -11.03
C GLU A 282 12.37 -9.07 -11.95
N VAL A 283 11.20 -9.61 -11.62
CA VAL A 283 10.47 -10.53 -12.51
C VAL A 283 10.05 -9.82 -13.80
N SER A 284 9.62 -8.56 -13.73
CA SER A 284 9.25 -7.77 -14.93
C SER A 284 10.46 -7.48 -15.84
N ARG A 285 11.67 -7.33 -15.27
CA ARG A 285 12.93 -7.15 -16.03
C ARG A 285 13.39 -8.42 -16.73
N GLN A 286 13.20 -9.57 -16.08
CA GLN A 286 13.76 -10.85 -16.54
C GLN A 286 12.72 -11.97 -16.45
N VAL A 287 11.67 -11.89 -17.26
CA VAL A 287 10.53 -12.83 -17.25
C VAL A 287 10.98 -14.29 -17.47
N LYS A 288 12.05 -14.52 -18.25
CA LYS A 288 12.60 -15.87 -18.49
C LYS A 288 13.06 -16.56 -17.20
N HIS A 289 13.54 -15.81 -16.21
CA HIS A 289 14.03 -16.33 -14.93
C HIS A 289 12.96 -16.29 -13.82
N SER A 290 11.70 -15.98 -14.13
CA SER A 290 10.63 -15.76 -13.17
C SER A 290 10.44 -16.91 -12.18
N SER A 291 10.58 -18.18 -12.62
CA SER A 291 10.47 -19.36 -11.75
C SER A 291 11.57 -19.44 -10.70
N GLN A 292 12.82 -19.10 -11.07
CA GLN A 292 13.95 -19.07 -10.13
C GLN A 292 13.78 -17.93 -9.12
N PHE A 293 13.36 -16.75 -9.61
CA PHE A 293 13.12 -15.59 -8.77
C PHE A 293 11.97 -15.83 -7.78
N TYR A 294 10.93 -16.55 -8.19
CA TYR A 294 9.83 -16.89 -7.28
C TYR A 294 10.31 -17.76 -6.11
N ARG A 295 11.10 -18.79 -6.39
CA ARG A 295 11.68 -19.65 -5.33
C ARG A 295 12.58 -18.84 -4.39
N ALA A 296 13.44 -18.00 -4.95
CA ALA A 296 14.30 -17.12 -4.15
C ALA A 296 13.47 -16.12 -3.31
N GLY A 297 12.40 -15.56 -3.87
CA GLY A 297 11.47 -14.70 -3.14
C GLY A 297 10.79 -15.40 -1.97
N LEU A 298 10.34 -16.64 -2.15
CA LEU A 298 9.80 -17.47 -1.06
C LEU A 298 10.83 -17.68 0.06
N SER A 299 12.09 -18.01 -0.30
CA SER A 299 13.16 -18.18 0.70
C SER A 299 13.42 -16.89 1.49
N TRP A 300 13.37 -15.72 0.83
CA TRP A 300 13.50 -14.44 1.50
C TRP A 300 12.33 -14.16 2.46
N ILE A 301 11.07 -14.42 2.04
CA ILE A 301 9.90 -14.28 2.92
C ILE A 301 10.03 -15.19 4.14
N ILE A 302 10.39 -16.46 3.96
CA ILE A 302 10.58 -17.40 5.08
C ILE A 302 11.65 -16.88 6.05
N GLY A 303 12.81 -16.45 5.53
CA GLY A 303 13.87 -15.86 6.37
C GLY A 303 13.40 -14.63 7.14
N MET A 304 12.64 -13.74 6.50
CA MET A 304 12.04 -12.58 7.17
C MET A 304 11.04 -12.97 8.24
N MET A 305 10.20 -13.99 7.99
CA MET A 305 9.20 -14.44 8.98
C MET A 305 9.87 -15.11 10.18
N ILE A 306 10.95 -15.88 9.97
CA ILE A 306 11.76 -16.43 11.08
C ILE A 306 12.36 -15.28 11.92
N LEU A 307 12.96 -14.28 11.28
CA LEU A 307 13.51 -13.13 11.98
C LEU A 307 12.42 -12.35 12.73
N SER A 308 11.32 -12.03 12.07
CA SER A 308 10.18 -11.32 12.70
C SER A 308 9.57 -12.13 13.84
N GLY A 309 9.42 -13.45 13.67
CA GLY A 309 8.92 -14.34 14.72
C GLY A 309 9.85 -14.37 15.94
N THR A 310 11.16 -14.44 15.72
CA THR A 310 12.15 -14.38 16.80
C THR A 310 12.08 -13.04 17.54
N LEU A 311 12.04 -11.91 16.81
CA LEU A 311 11.92 -10.58 17.42
C LEU A 311 10.62 -10.43 18.19
N LEU A 312 9.50 -10.89 17.63
CA LEU A 312 8.21 -10.86 18.30
C LEU A 312 8.19 -11.74 19.55
N TYR A 313 8.84 -12.89 19.55
CA TYR A 313 8.90 -13.75 20.73
C TYR A 313 9.49 -13.03 21.96
N PHE A 314 10.52 -12.21 21.73
CA PHE A 314 11.18 -11.47 22.83
C PHE A 314 10.55 -10.10 23.11
N PHE A 315 9.99 -9.42 22.11
CA PHE A 315 9.63 -7.99 22.21
C PHE A 315 8.16 -7.70 22.03
N ALA A 316 7.30 -8.68 21.69
CA ALA A 316 5.89 -8.40 21.36
C ALA A 316 5.12 -7.75 22.51
N SER A 317 5.32 -8.19 23.77
CA SER A 317 4.67 -7.58 24.94
C SER A 317 5.00 -6.08 25.05
N TYR A 318 6.24 -5.69 24.82
CA TYR A 318 6.65 -4.28 24.82
C TYR A 318 6.08 -3.50 23.62
N ILE A 319 6.00 -4.13 22.45
CA ILE A 319 5.43 -3.52 21.23
C ILE A 319 3.93 -3.26 21.43
N PHE A 320 3.20 -4.27 21.92
CA PHE A 320 1.75 -4.12 22.18
C PHE A 320 1.48 -3.11 23.28
N LEU A 321 2.27 -3.09 24.34
CA LEU A 321 2.17 -2.10 25.40
C LEU A 321 2.44 -0.67 24.87
N ALA A 322 3.44 -0.50 24.03
CA ALA A 322 3.78 0.81 23.46
C ALA A 322 2.72 1.33 22.49
N VAL A 323 2.04 0.44 21.73
CA VAL A 323 1.03 0.82 20.74
C VAL A 323 -0.36 0.91 21.35
N GLY A 324 -0.73 -0.02 22.22
CA GLY A 324 -2.11 -0.19 22.72
C GLY A 324 -2.29 0.01 24.22
N GLY A 325 -1.21 0.28 24.98
CA GLY A 325 -1.32 0.41 26.44
C GLY A 325 -1.86 -0.88 27.09
N SER A 326 -2.84 -0.73 27.96
CA SER A 326 -3.49 -1.85 28.69
C SER A 326 -4.65 -2.52 27.92
N ILE A 327 -4.88 -2.16 26.65
CA ILE A 327 -5.98 -2.72 25.83
C ILE A 327 -5.76 -4.20 25.51
N PHE A 328 -4.51 -4.63 25.44
CA PHE A 328 -4.12 -6.01 25.13
C PHE A 328 -3.37 -6.68 26.25
N ASP A 329 -3.88 -7.84 26.69
CA ASP A 329 -3.09 -8.82 27.43
C ASP A 329 -2.36 -9.70 26.40
N TYR A 330 -1.02 -9.57 26.36
CA TYR A 330 -0.21 -10.37 25.46
C TYR A 330 -0.19 -11.84 25.88
N THR A 331 -0.68 -12.71 24.99
CA THR A 331 -0.76 -14.16 25.21
C THR A 331 0.05 -14.90 24.12
N MET A 332 0.45 -16.15 24.41
CA MET A 332 1.05 -17.02 23.39
C MET A 332 0.11 -17.29 22.21
N LYS A 333 -1.21 -17.32 22.44
CA LYS A 333 -2.20 -17.45 21.37
C LYS A 333 -2.16 -16.26 20.43
N LEU A 334 -2.09 -15.04 20.98
CA LEU A 334 -1.94 -13.81 20.17
C LEU A 334 -0.65 -13.79 19.38
N TYR A 335 0.48 -14.26 19.95
CA TYR A 335 1.75 -14.40 19.25
C TYR A 335 1.62 -15.30 18.01
N PHE A 336 1.09 -16.52 18.17
CA PHE A 336 0.90 -17.44 17.04
C PHE A 336 -0.07 -16.89 15.99
N THR A 337 -1.14 -16.23 16.42
CA THR A 337 -2.12 -15.57 15.54
C THR A 337 -1.44 -14.48 14.71
N LEU A 338 -0.64 -13.63 15.34
CA LEU A 338 0.11 -12.57 14.68
C LEU A 338 1.13 -13.12 13.67
N LEU A 339 1.90 -14.13 14.08
CA LEU A 339 2.89 -14.77 13.20
C LEU A 339 2.23 -15.44 11.99
N MET A 340 1.13 -16.16 12.20
CA MET A 340 0.35 -16.79 11.14
C MET A 340 -0.22 -15.74 10.18
N PHE A 341 -0.79 -14.66 10.70
CA PHE A 341 -1.32 -13.55 9.91
C PHE A 341 -0.25 -12.90 9.04
N LEU A 342 0.91 -12.55 9.63
CA LEU A 342 2.04 -11.95 8.91
C LEU A 342 2.58 -12.89 7.82
N THR A 343 2.71 -14.18 8.14
CA THR A 343 3.24 -15.19 7.20
C THR A 343 2.30 -15.37 6.01
N CYS A 344 1.01 -15.65 6.25
CA CYS A 344 0.03 -15.86 5.19
C CYS A 344 -0.15 -14.60 4.31
N SER A 345 -0.20 -13.41 4.93
CA SER A 345 -0.32 -12.15 4.21
C SER A 345 0.91 -11.83 3.37
N SER A 346 2.11 -12.12 3.87
CA SER A 346 3.37 -11.91 3.15
C SER A 346 3.51 -12.85 1.95
N LEU A 347 3.17 -14.13 2.12
CA LEU A 347 3.17 -15.12 1.05
C LEU A 347 2.14 -14.77 -0.04
N LEU A 348 0.94 -14.37 0.36
CA LEU A 348 -0.10 -13.91 -0.57
C LEU A 348 0.35 -12.68 -1.35
N SER A 349 0.97 -11.69 -0.67
CA SER A 349 1.50 -10.48 -1.30
C SER A 349 2.59 -10.79 -2.32
N LEU A 350 3.49 -11.74 -2.03
CA LEU A 350 4.52 -12.19 -2.98
C LEU A 350 3.90 -12.84 -4.22
N ALA A 351 2.90 -13.72 -4.04
CA ALA A 351 2.22 -14.40 -5.14
C ALA A 351 1.46 -13.41 -6.05
N ILE A 352 0.73 -12.45 -5.46
CA ILE A 352 0.06 -11.36 -6.18
C ILE A 352 1.09 -10.54 -6.98
N SER A 353 2.21 -10.18 -6.36
CA SER A 353 3.26 -9.38 -6.98
C SER A 353 3.94 -10.11 -8.13
N HIS A 354 4.14 -11.43 -8.00
CA HIS A 354 4.67 -12.28 -9.07
C HIS A 354 3.77 -12.31 -10.30
N LEU A 355 2.48 -12.56 -10.10
CA LEU A 355 1.50 -12.59 -11.20
C LEU A 355 1.32 -11.21 -11.84
N ARG A 356 1.30 -10.14 -11.04
CA ARG A 356 1.28 -8.75 -11.52
C ARG A 356 2.48 -8.44 -12.42
N ALA A 357 3.68 -8.88 -12.04
CA ALA A 357 4.89 -8.70 -12.84
C ALA A 357 4.80 -9.38 -14.20
N ARG A 358 4.00 -10.41 -14.32
CA ARG A 358 3.72 -11.15 -15.56
C ARG A 358 2.52 -10.62 -16.33
N GLY A 359 1.91 -9.52 -15.89
CA GLY A 359 0.74 -8.88 -16.50
C GLY A 359 -0.60 -9.49 -16.08
N GLU A 360 -0.62 -10.47 -15.19
CA GLU A 360 -1.86 -11.05 -14.65
C GLU A 360 -2.29 -10.27 -13.40
N THR A 361 -3.14 -9.26 -13.57
CA THR A 361 -3.62 -8.42 -12.46
C THR A 361 -5.04 -8.74 -12.02
N PHE A 362 -5.91 -9.15 -12.95
CA PHE A 362 -7.32 -9.38 -12.67
C PHE A 362 -7.55 -10.62 -11.78
N LEU A 363 -6.97 -11.76 -12.16
CA LEU A 363 -7.20 -13.04 -11.46
C LEU A 363 -6.77 -13.00 -9.98
N PRO A 364 -5.59 -12.47 -9.60
CA PRO A 364 -5.19 -12.38 -8.20
C PRO A 364 -6.17 -11.55 -7.37
N GLN A 365 -6.64 -10.43 -7.89
CA GLN A 365 -7.56 -9.55 -7.19
C GLN A 365 -8.95 -10.18 -7.06
N LEU A 366 -9.45 -10.79 -8.14
CA LEU A 366 -10.73 -11.50 -8.12
C LEU A 366 -10.71 -12.63 -7.09
N SER A 367 -9.66 -13.47 -7.09
CA SER A 367 -9.53 -14.59 -6.16
C SER A 367 -9.51 -14.15 -4.70
N THR A 368 -8.72 -13.11 -4.40
CA THR A 368 -8.61 -12.58 -3.03
C THR A 368 -9.94 -11.99 -2.56
N ASN A 369 -10.61 -11.20 -3.40
CA ASN A 369 -11.90 -10.60 -3.06
C ASN A 369 -13.01 -11.66 -2.96
N ALA A 370 -13.02 -12.68 -3.83
CA ALA A 370 -13.98 -13.77 -3.75
C ALA A 370 -13.86 -14.51 -2.41
N ILE A 371 -12.64 -14.81 -1.97
CA ILE A 371 -12.41 -15.44 -0.67
C ILE A 371 -12.87 -14.51 0.47
N MET A 372 -12.51 -13.25 0.45
CA MET A 372 -12.83 -12.30 1.53
C MET A 372 -14.32 -11.96 1.58
N LEU A 373 -14.92 -11.61 0.44
CA LEU A 373 -16.29 -11.10 0.40
C LEU A 373 -17.35 -12.20 0.27
N LEU A 374 -17.08 -13.28 -0.52
CA LEU A 374 -18.08 -14.31 -0.76
C LEU A 374 -17.96 -15.51 0.20
N ILE A 375 -16.81 -15.73 0.81
CA ILE A 375 -16.61 -16.83 1.74
C ILE A 375 -16.49 -16.32 3.17
N LEU A 376 -15.52 -15.46 3.43
CA LEU A 376 -15.21 -15.03 4.80
C LEU A 376 -16.28 -14.10 5.39
N THR A 377 -16.83 -13.17 4.60
CA THR A 377 -17.91 -12.28 5.09
C THR A 377 -19.17 -13.07 5.49
N PRO A 378 -19.74 -14.00 4.70
CA PRO A 378 -20.86 -14.83 5.15
C PRO A 378 -20.55 -15.66 6.40
N ILE A 379 -19.32 -16.17 6.50
CA ILE A 379 -18.87 -16.86 7.73
C ILE A 379 -18.94 -15.91 8.93
N LEU A 380 -18.42 -14.70 8.81
CA LEU A 380 -18.45 -13.69 9.88
C LEU A 380 -19.87 -13.32 10.35
N TYR A 381 -20.83 -13.29 9.43
CA TYR A 381 -22.22 -12.94 9.77
C TYR A 381 -23.09 -14.14 10.14
N GLY A 382 -22.76 -15.32 9.59
CA GLY A 382 -23.54 -16.57 9.79
C GLY A 382 -23.24 -17.28 11.10
N PHE A 383 -22.06 -17.12 11.67
CA PHE A 383 -21.73 -17.72 12.95
C PHE A 383 -22.37 -16.94 14.11
N HIS A 384 -23.16 -17.61 14.92
CA HIS A 384 -23.61 -17.13 16.24
C HIS A 384 -22.43 -17.22 17.21
N TYR A 385 -21.49 -16.28 17.10
CA TYR A 385 -20.37 -16.24 18.02
C TYR A 385 -20.84 -15.75 19.39
N ASN A 386 -20.96 -16.67 20.33
CA ASN A 386 -20.99 -16.37 21.76
C ASN A 386 -19.58 -16.06 22.31
N THR A 387 -18.55 -16.11 21.46
CA THR A 387 -17.15 -15.92 21.86
C THR A 387 -16.68 -14.53 21.44
N THR A 388 -16.34 -13.73 22.42
CA THR A 388 -15.71 -12.39 22.29
C THR A 388 -14.20 -12.50 22.02
N ASP A 389 -13.76 -13.43 21.15
CA ASP A 389 -12.36 -13.72 20.95
C ASP A 389 -11.89 -13.19 19.58
N LEU A 390 -11.20 -12.03 19.59
CA LEU A 390 -10.63 -11.41 18.42
C LEU A 390 -9.68 -12.35 17.65
N GLU A 391 -8.93 -13.19 18.37
CA GLU A 391 -7.93 -14.07 17.79
C GLU A 391 -8.57 -15.08 16.82
N THR A 392 -9.77 -15.55 17.11
CA THR A 392 -10.53 -16.45 16.20
C THR A 392 -10.84 -15.77 14.86
N PHE A 393 -11.26 -14.51 14.86
CA PHE A 393 -11.48 -13.74 13.63
C PHE A 393 -10.19 -13.53 12.84
N LEU A 394 -9.10 -13.25 13.52
CA LEU A 394 -7.78 -13.07 12.91
C LEU A 394 -7.22 -14.37 12.35
N LEU A 395 -7.46 -15.50 13.01
CA LEU A 395 -7.09 -16.84 12.49
C LEU A 395 -7.89 -17.20 11.24
N LEU A 396 -9.18 -16.91 11.21
CA LEU A 396 -10.01 -17.10 10.01
C LEU A 396 -9.50 -16.24 8.84
N GLN A 397 -9.13 -15.00 9.11
CA GLN A 397 -8.55 -14.12 8.09
C GLN A 397 -7.17 -14.63 7.61
N SER A 398 -6.35 -15.14 8.52
CA SER A 398 -5.07 -15.77 8.19
C SER A 398 -5.27 -17.00 7.31
N ALA A 399 -6.25 -17.85 7.64
CA ALA A 399 -6.60 -19.01 6.83
C ALA A 399 -7.11 -18.62 5.44
N ALA A 400 -7.92 -17.54 5.33
CA ALA A 400 -8.38 -17.01 4.05
C ALA A 400 -7.21 -16.48 3.21
N ALA A 401 -6.25 -15.78 3.80
CA ALA A 401 -5.03 -15.34 3.12
C ALA A 401 -4.16 -16.53 2.67
N GLY A 402 -4.04 -17.57 3.51
CA GLY A 402 -3.36 -18.82 3.18
C GLY A 402 -4.02 -19.57 2.02
N ALA A 403 -5.35 -19.67 2.02
CA ALA A 403 -6.10 -20.24 0.91
C ALA A 403 -5.91 -19.45 -0.39
N GLY A 404 -5.94 -18.12 -0.31
CA GLY A 404 -5.63 -17.23 -1.43
C GLY A 404 -4.22 -17.49 -1.98
N PHE A 405 -3.22 -17.58 -1.10
CA PHE A 405 -1.85 -17.92 -1.50
C PHE A 405 -1.78 -19.27 -2.22
N LEU A 406 -2.42 -20.31 -1.69
CA LEU A 406 -2.41 -21.65 -2.30
C LEU A 406 -3.02 -21.63 -3.70
N LEU A 407 -4.18 -20.97 -3.88
CA LEU A 407 -4.81 -20.81 -5.20
C LEU A 407 -3.91 -20.07 -6.19
N LEU A 408 -3.30 -18.96 -5.77
CA LEU A 408 -2.41 -18.21 -6.65
C LEU A 408 -1.10 -18.98 -6.93
N ASN A 409 -0.60 -19.75 -5.97
CA ASN A 409 0.57 -20.59 -6.17
C ASN A 409 0.30 -21.72 -7.20
N MET A 410 -0.88 -22.34 -7.18
CA MET A 410 -1.28 -23.27 -8.24
C MET A 410 -1.32 -22.59 -9.62
N ARG A 411 -1.83 -21.35 -9.70
CA ARG A 411 -1.80 -20.56 -10.94
C ARG A 411 -0.39 -20.29 -11.41
N ILE A 412 0.52 -19.89 -10.52
CA ILE A 412 1.94 -19.65 -10.82
C ILE A 412 2.59 -20.91 -11.38
N LEU A 413 2.37 -22.07 -10.74
CA LEU A 413 2.90 -23.35 -11.23
C LEU A 413 2.38 -23.70 -12.62
N PHE A 414 1.10 -23.47 -12.88
CA PHE A 414 0.50 -23.70 -14.20
C PHE A 414 1.14 -22.81 -15.27
N VAL A 415 1.31 -21.52 -14.98
CA VAL A 415 1.94 -20.57 -15.89
C VAL A 415 3.39 -20.97 -16.19
N HIS A 416 4.17 -21.35 -15.17
CA HIS A 416 5.55 -21.81 -15.36
C HIS A 416 5.65 -23.11 -16.19
N ARG A 417 4.70 -24.04 -16.02
CA ARG A 417 4.64 -25.26 -16.83
C ARG A 417 4.34 -24.96 -18.30
N ARG A 418 3.40 -24.05 -18.54
CA ARG A 418 3.06 -23.58 -19.91
C ARG A 418 4.24 -22.96 -20.60
N ASP A 419 5.02 -22.09 -19.92
CA ASP A 419 6.18 -21.44 -20.49
C ASP A 419 7.29 -22.45 -20.85
N LYS A 420 7.55 -23.44 -19.98
CA LYS A 420 8.51 -24.51 -20.28
C LYS A 420 8.09 -25.31 -21.54
N LYS A 421 6.81 -25.62 -21.67
CA LYS A 421 6.29 -26.34 -22.84
C LYS A 421 6.44 -25.52 -24.11
N LEU A 422 6.13 -24.21 -24.08
CA LEU A 422 6.33 -23.32 -25.20
C LEU A 422 7.80 -23.20 -25.61
N ALA A 423 8.71 -23.08 -24.64
CA ALA A 423 10.14 -23.03 -24.90
C ALA A 423 10.66 -24.32 -25.56
N SER A 424 10.19 -25.49 -25.12
CA SER A 424 10.57 -26.79 -25.73
C SER A 424 10.04 -26.95 -27.16
N VAL A 425 8.83 -26.46 -27.45
CA VAL A 425 8.27 -26.47 -28.81
C VAL A 425 9.05 -25.57 -29.75
N LEU A 426 9.41 -24.36 -29.31
CA LEU A 426 10.22 -23.42 -30.12
C LEU A 426 11.59 -23.99 -30.45
N LEU A 427 12.28 -24.60 -29.47
CA LEU A 427 13.58 -25.27 -29.70
C LEU A 427 13.44 -26.43 -30.67
N ALA A 428 12.40 -27.24 -30.60
CA ALA A 428 12.16 -28.34 -31.53
C ALA A 428 11.87 -27.83 -32.95
N MET A 429 11.20 -26.68 -33.11
CA MET A 429 10.94 -26.07 -34.40
C MET A 429 12.22 -25.47 -35.00
N GLU A 430 13.09 -24.83 -34.20
CA GLU A 430 14.40 -24.36 -34.67
C GLU A 430 15.30 -25.52 -35.19
N GLN A 431 15.34 -26.64 -34.43
CA GLN A 431 16.11 -27.83 -34.84
C GLN A 431 15.56 -28.54 -36.10
N ALA A 432 14.25 -28.40 -36.37
CA ALA A 432 13.61 -28.99 -37.54
C ALA A 432 13.80 -28.12 -38.82
N THR A 433 14.25 -26.88 -38.65
CA THR A 433 14.51 -25.92 -39.76
C THR A 433 16.00 -25.82 -40.14
N GLU A 434 16.89 -26.40 -39.33
CA GLU A 434 18.31 -26.67 -39.65
C GLU A 434 18.48 -28.04 -40.34
#